data_fbbe25bcb95f93e46a292accbc2a7447
#
_entry.id   fbbe25bcb95f93e46a292accbc2a7447
#
_cell.length_a   1.000
_cell.length_b   1.000
_cell.length_c   1.000
_cell.angle_alpha   90.00
_cell.angle_beta   90.00
_cell.angle_gamma   90.00
#
_symmetry.space_group_name_H-M   'P 1'
#
loop_
_entity.id
_entity.type
_entity.pdbx_description
1 polymer ?
#
loop_
_entity_poly.entity_id
_entity_poly.type
_entity_poly.pdbx_seq_one_letter_code
_entity_poly.pdbx_strand_id
1 'polypeptide(L)'
;MKVLIIYHHSCADGSFAAAIAALAHKDEVCHFLASNYVPNDGDIVDAEGVLLEQRQDIMQTNPVIEHEEGKDPVYQTGVQYDKVIVVDFSLSERQMAVFTQRFGSNFIVLDHHNVRTRARYEEECKKLDVAPGPELIFNASGSGALLAYMKNLSRFNGPAYHRFLGNLIRIAQMVSDRDTWQRSNTRAFEFYEGYAQEMFADKDQSGVLCTEYPKTVLRARSIIMTGDIERIREIGRGRIVERNKKIDHMIAANSLFANSRGQIDFNHVVLPAGRAIGSEAAQFVFDNYPFQLVIMPRISDKHPDTVFVSCRSINQEEYSTTSAKHVAMMFGGNGHLNAAGWQMDRTEFESLYPEVKLGQEEQEAVCC
;
A
#
# COMPACT_ATOMS: atom_id res chain seq x y z
N MET A 1 6.86 -1.07 27.81
CA MET A 1 5.92 -0.26 27.00
C MET A 1 5.29 -1.16 25.94
N LYS A 2 3.99 -1.01 25.67
CA LYS A 2 3.30 -1.71 24.57
C LYS A 2 3.09 -0.76 23.43
N VAL A 3 3.49 -1.16 22.23
CA VAL A 3 3.41 -0.35 21.02
C VAL A 3 2.47 -1.03 20.03
N LEU A 4 1.45 -0.31 19.55
CA LEU A 4 0.65 -0.73 18.41
C LEU A 4 1.24 -0.13 17.14
N ILE A 5 1.53 -0.98 16.17
CA ILE A 5 1.98 -0.59 14.83
C ILE A 5 0.85 -0.89 13.84
N ILE A 6 0.24 0.16 13.31
CA ILE A 6 -0.77 0.08 12.27
C ILE A 6 -0.08 0.35 10.93
N TYR A 7 -0.24 -0.54 9.94
CA TYR A 7 0.53 -0.46 8.70
C TYR A 7 -0.31 -0.81 7.47
N HIS A 8 0.09 -0.29 6.31
CA HIS A 8 -0.58 -0.55 5.05
C HIS A 8 -0.49 -2.03 4.67
N HIS A 9 -1.66 -2.65 4.50
CA HIS A 9 -1.79 -4.08 4.20
C HIS A 9 -1.42 -4.38 2.75
N SER A 10 -0.93 -5.62 2.51
CA SER A 10 -0.59 -6.11 1.16
C SER A 10 0.32 -5.18 0.36
N CYS A 11 1.20 -4.45 1.05
CA CYS A 11 2.16 -3.52 0.51
C CYS A 11 3.58 -3.85 1.01
N ALA A 12 4.57 -3.79 0.11
CA ALA A 12 5.96 -3.99 0.50
C ALA A 12 6.43 -2.85 1.42
N ASP A 13 6.09 -1.60 1.06
CA ASP A 13 6.45 -0.44 1.86
C ASP A 13 5.86 -0.53 3.27
N GLY A 14 4.56 -0.83 3.41
CA GLY A 14 3.91 -1.03 4.70
C GLY A 14 4.56 -2.13 5.54
N SER A 15 4.92 -3.26 4.92
CA SER A 15 5.57 -4.38 5.60
C SER A 15 6.98 -4.02 6.09
N PHE A 16 7.79 -3.34 5.27
CA PHE A 16 9.12 -2.88 5.66
C PHE A 16 9.04 -1.73 6.67
N ALA A 17 8.11 -0.79 6.52
CA ALA A 17 7.88 0.30 7.47
C ALA A 17 7.53 -0.23 8.87
N ALA A 18 6.63 -1.22 8.94
CA ALA A 18 6.26 -1.88 10.19
C ALA A 18 7.44 -2.65 10.80
N ALA A 19 8.24 -3.36 9.99
CA ALA A 19 9.42 -4.07 10.45
C ALA A 19 10.48 -3.11 11.01
N ILE A 20 10.71 -1.97 10.36
CA ILE A 20 11.64 -0.93 10.79
C ILE A 20 11.16 -0.28 12.10
N ALA A 21 9.87 0.06 12.20
CA ALA A 21 9.29 0.60 13.43
C ALA A 21 9.44 -0.40 14.59
N ALA A 22 9.14 -1.67 14.37
CA ALA A 22 9.28 -2.71 15.38
C ALA A 22 10.75 -2.95 15.79
N LEU A 23 11.70 -2.89 14.85
CA LEU A 23 13.13 -2.98 15.16
C LEU A 23 13.60 -1.80 16.05
N ALA A 24 13.10 -0.60 15.79
CA ALA A 24 13.40 0.57 16.62
C ALA A 24 12.83 0.45 18.05
N HIS A 25 11.80 -0.37 18.23
CA HIS A 25 11.10 -0.66 19.47
C HIS A 25 11.34 -2.10 19.97
N LYS A 26 12.50 -2.69 19.65
CA LYS A 26 12.85 -4.11 19.91
C LYS A 26 12.79 -4.53 21.38
N ASP A 27 12.96 -3.59 22.30
CA ASP A 27 12.91 -3.82 23.76
C ASP A 27 11.50 -3.62 24.34
N GLU A 28 10.52 -3.37 23.47
CA GLU A 28 9.13 -3.12 23.79
C GLU A 28 8.24 -4.25 23.21
N VAL A 29 7.04 -4.41 23.74
CA VAL A 29 6.07 -5.36 23.19
C VAL A 29 5.36 -4.70 22.02
N CYS A 30 5.61 -5.18 20.80
CA CYS A 30 4.96 -4.66 19.58
C CYS A 30 3.81 -5.57 19.17
N HIS A 31 2.64 -4.98 18.96
CA HIS A 31 1.49 -5.59 18.31
C HIS A 31 1.25 -4.92 16.95
N PHE A 32 0.56 -5.60 16.05
CA PHE A 32 0.41 -5.19 14.66
C PHE A 32 -1.04 -5.20 14.23
N LEU A 33 -1.42 -4.20 13.45
CA LEU A 33 -2.71 -4.13 12.79
C LEU A 33 -2.51 -3.75 11.32
N ALA A 34 -2.71 -4.71 10.43
CA ALA A 34 -2.71 -4.45 9.00
C ALA A 34 -4.01 -3.76 8.60
N SER A 35 -3.96 -2.68 7.84
CA SER A 35 -5.13 -1.93 7.43
C SER A 35 -5.01 -1.40 6.02
N ASN A 36 -6.16 -1.07 5.40
CA ASN A 36 -6.23 -0.51 4.06
C ASN A 36 -7.01 0.80 4.07
N TYR A 37 -6.79 1.64 3.05
CA TYR A 37 -7.65 2.79 2.81
C TYR A 37 -9.08 2.36 2.52
N VAL A 38 -10.04 3.08 3.12
CA VAL A 38 -11.46 2.93 2.82
C VAL A 38 -11.82 3.88 1.67
N PRO A 39 -12.65 3.45 0.70
CA PRO A 39 -13.12 4.33 -0.37
C PRO A 39 -13.73 5.63 0.19
N ASN A 40 -13.52 6.72 -0.52
CA ASN A 40 -14.04 8.05 -0.20
C ASN A 40 -13.52 8.66 1.11
N ASP A 41 -12.28 8.37 1.47
CA ASP A 41 -11.62 8.88 2.68
C ASP A 41 -12.36 8.57 4.00
N GLY A 42 -13.09 7.46 4.02
CA GLY A 42 -13.85 7.00 5.17
C GLY A 42 -12.98 6.67 6.39
N ASP A 43 -13.65 6.47 7.51
CA ASP A 43 -13.03 6.00 8.74
C ASP A 43 -12.59 4.54 8.59
N ILE A 44 -11.44 4.20 9.14
CA ILE A 44 -10.90 2.84 9.14
C ILE A 44 -11.66 1.98 10.15
N VAL A 45 -12.05 0.80 9.71
CA VAL A 45 -12.70 -0.22 10.53
C VAL A 45 -11.80 -1.47 10.64
N ASP A 46 -12.07 -2.28 11.67
CA ASP A 46 -11.45 -3.60 11.81
C ASP A 46 -12.14 -4.66 10.92
N ALA A 47 -11.74 -5.92 11.10
CA ALA A 47 -12.29 -7.05 10.33
C ALA A 47 -13.78 -7.28 10.57
N GLU A 48 -14.31 -6.88 11.75
CA GLU A 48 -15.71 -6.98 12.14
C GLU A 48 -16.53 -5.74 11.77
N GLY A 49 -15.91 -4.72 11.15
CA GLY A 49 -16.55 -3.47 10.76
C GLY A 49 -16.69 -2.45 11.89
N VAL A 50 -16.00 -2.64 13.02
CA VAL A 50 -15.99 -1.70 14.14
C VAL A 50 -14.96 -0.60 13.88
N LEU A 51 -15.34 0.66 14.13
CA LEU A 51 -14.41 1.79 14.00
C LEU A 51 -13.23 1.63 14.97
N LEU A 52 -11.99 1.87 14.48
CA LEU A 52 -10.78 1.63 15.29
C LEU A 52 -10.78 2.41 16.60
N GLU A 53 -11.34 3.63 16.63
CA GLU A 53 -11.46 4.44 17.83
C GLU A 53 -12.54 3.95 18.81
N GLN A 54 -13.38 2.99 18.40
CA GLN A 54 -14.38 2.35 19.26
C GLN A 54 -13.87 1.03 19.84
N ARG A 55 -12.75 0.53 19.36
CA ARG A 55 -12.16 -0.71 19.87
C ARG A 55 -11.66 -0.54 21.29
N GLN A 56 -12.29 -1.27 22.19
CA GLN A 56 -11.96 -1.21 23.63
C GLN A 56 -10.53 -1.71 23.91
N ASP A 57 -10.09 -2.73 23.20
CA ASP A 57 -8.72 -3.29 23.32
C ASP A 57 -7.61 -2.32 22.86
N ILE A 58 -7.95 -1.30 22.07
CA ILE A 58 -7.03 -0.24 21.63
C ILE A 58 -7.19 1.02 22.48
N MET A 59 -8.43 1.44 22.73
CA MET A 59 -8.73 2.78 23.23
C MET A 59 -9.02 2.84 24.75
N GLN A 60 -9.38 1.74 25.40
CA GLN A 60 -9.70 1.76 26.82
C GLN A 60 -8.50 1.77 27.75
N THR A 61 -8.64 2.49 28.83
CA THR A 61 -7.61 2.63 29.85
C THR A 61 -7.68 1.54 30.93
N ASN A 62 -8.86 1.01 31.23
CA ASN A 62 -9.09 -0.08 32.17
C ASN A 62 -10.46 -0.73 31.91
N PRO A 63 -10.55 -1.90 31.29
CA PRO A 63 -11.82 -2.63 31.27
C PRO A 63 -12.11 -3.18 32.68
N VAL A 64 -13.28 -2.83 33.20
CA VAL A 64 -13.85 -3.51 34.36
C VAL A 64 -14.34 -4.88 33.91
N ILE A 65 -13.77 -5.98 34.46
CA ILE A 65 -14.10 -7.31 33.98
C ILE A 65 -15.28 -7.92 34.65
N GLU A 66 -15.49 -7.69 35.90
CA GLU A 66 -16.66 -8.18 36.60
C GLU A 66 -16.91 -7.34 37.88
N HIS A 67 -18.17 -6.94 38.09
CA HIS A 67 -18.63 -6.41 39.34
C HIS A 67 -19.46 -7.52 40.03
N GLU A 68 -18.85 -8.29 40.90
CA GLU A 68 -19.62 -9.01 41.89
C GLU A 68 -19.99 -8.02 43.02
N GLU A 69 -21.27 -7.93 43.30
CA GLU A 69 -21.81 -7.04 44.35
C GLU A 69 -21.09 -7.37 45.68
N GLY A 70 -20.34 -6.40 46.22
CA GLY A 70 -19.63 -6.54 47.50
C GLY A 70 -18.15 -6.93 47.40
N LYS A 71 -17.55 -7.04 46.22
CA LYS A 71 -16.08 -7.19 46.00
C LYS A 71 -15.52 -5.96 45.30
N ASP A 72 -14.25 -5.65 45.60
CA ASP A 72 -13.52 -4.63 44.89
C ASP A 72 -13.45 -5.01 43.37
N PRO A 73 -13.66 -4.03 42.46
CA PRO A 73 -13.68 -4.28 41.05
C PRO A 73 -12.30 -4.86 40.59
N VAL A 74 -12.31 -6.06 40.04
CA VAL A 74 -11.11 -6.66 39.42
C VAL A 74 -10.96 -6.01 38.06
N TYR A 75 -9.95 -5.15 37.95
CA TYR A 75 -9.54 -4.56 36.67
C TYR A 75 -8.64 -5.57 35.93
N GLN A 76 -9.14 -6.20 34.86
CA GLN A 76 -8.22 -6.76 33.92
C GLN A 76 -7.50 -5.61 33.24
N THR A 77 -6.21 -5.62 33.28
CA THR A 77 -5.42 -4.79 32.39
C THR A 77 -5.69 -5.24 30.96
N GLY A 78 -6.70 -4.65 30.34
CA GLY A 78 -6.88 -4.72 28.89
C GLY A 78 -5.56 -4.35 28.25
N VAL A 79 -5.33 -4.78 27.03
CA VAL A 79 -4.08 -4.45 26.32
C VAL A 79 -4.04 -2.95 26.13
N GLN A 80 -3.48 -2.22 27.12
CA GLN A 80 -3.24 -0.79 26.97
C GLN A 80 -2.01 -0.58 26.12
N TYR A 81 -2.18 0.16 25.03
CA TYR A 81 -1.03 0.66 24.30
C TYR A 81 -0.55 1.96 24.93
N ASP A 82 0.75 2.03 25.15
CA ASP A 82 1.42 3.24 25.58
C ASP A 82 1.73 4.15 24.39
N LYS A 83 1.82 3.55 23.18
CA LYS A 83 2.16 4.24 21.94
C LYS A 83 1.45 3.58 20.76
N VAL A 84 1.03 4.43 19.79
CA VAL A 84 0.48 4.02 18.51
C VAL A 84 1.31 4.65 17.39
N ILE A 85 1.75 3.82 16.45
CA ILE A 85 2.54 4.25 15.28
C ILE A 85 1.80 3.77 14.04
N VAL A 86 1.39 4.71 13.18
CA VAL A 86 0.80 4.42 11.87
C VAL A 86 1.88 4.64 10.81
N VAL A 87 2.10 3.66 9.95
CA VAL A 87 3.16 3.71 8.93
C VAL A 87 2.63 3.35 7.56
N ASP A 88 3.07 4.08 6.54
CA ASP A 88 2.74 3.90 5.14
C ASP A 88 1.24 4.06 4.82
N PHE A 89 0.47 4.62 5.71
CA PHE A 89 -0.89 5.06 5.45
C PHE A 89 -1.37 6.00 6.57
N SER A 90 -2.56 6.60 6.42
CA SER A 90 -3.15 7.47 7.43
C SER A 90 -4.58 7.05 7.75
N LEU A 91 -4.95 7.19 9.01
CA LEU A 91 -6.35 7.17 9.44
C LEU A 91 -7.09 8.38 8.86
N SER A 92 -8.42 8.43 8.93
CA SER A 92 -9.15 9.66 8.63
C SER A 92 -8.73 10.80 9.56
N GLU A 93 -8.88 12.03 9.12
CA GLU A 93 -8.50 13.20 9.93
C GLU A 93 -9.23 13.21 11.29
N ARG A 94 -10.51 12.79 11.30
CA ARG A 94 -11.30 12.63 12.51
C ARG A 94 -10.72 11.55 13.42
N GLN A 95 -10.41 10.37 12.89
CA GLN A 95 -9.80 9.29 13.67
C GLN A 95 -8.42 9.70 14.21
N MET A 96 -7.59 10.38 13.40
CA MET A 96 -6.30 10.90 13.87
C MET A 96 -6.46 11.86 15.05
N ALA A 97 -7.50 12.73 15.03
CA ALA A 97 -7.77 13.64 16.15
C ALA A 97 -8.19 12.88 17.42
N VAL A 98 -9.03 11.84 17.30
CA VAL A 98 -9.42 10.97 18.44
C VAL A 98 -8.19 10.22 19.00
N PHE A 99 -7.34 9.68 18.15
CA PHE A 99 -6.10 9.02 18.58
C PHE A 99 -5.13 10.03 19.25
N THR A 100 -5.07 11.26 18.75
CA THR A 100 -4.28 12.33 19.39
C THR A 100 -4.83 12.67 20.78
N GLN A 101 -6.16 12.75 20.95
CA GLN A 101 -6.77 12.98 22.24
C GLN A 101 -6.38 11.88 23.24
N ARG A 102 -6.32 10.63 22.78
CA ARG A 102 -6.05 9.47 23.62
C ARG A 102 -4.58 9.28 23.96
N PHE A 103 -3.69 9.44 22.98
CA PHE A 103 -2.27 9.07 23.09
C PHE A 103 -1.31 10.29 23.13
N GLY A 104 -1.79 11.48 22.81
CA GLY A 104 -0.99 12.71 22.81
C GLY A 104 0.23 12.57 21.90
N SER A 105 1.42 12.90 22.43
CA SER A 105 2.70 12.78 21.73
C SER A 105 3.14 11.33 21.45
N ASN A 106 2.45 10.35 21.99
CA ASN A 106 2.68 8.94 21.72
C ASN A 106 1.89 8.40 20.51
N PHE A 107 1.10 9.25 19.85
CA PHE A 107 0.50 8.97 18.55
C PHE A 107 1.39 9.53 17.45
N ILE A 108 1.83 8.66 16.53
CA ILE A 108 2.76 9.00 15.45
C ILE A 108 2.18 8.50 14.14
N VAL A 109 2.16 9.35 13.10
CA VAL A 109 1.79 8.98 11.73
C VAL A 109 2.94 9.30 10.80
N LEU A 110 3.37 8.31 10.03
CA LEU A 110 4.46 8.40 9.04
C LEU A 110 3.90 7.95 7.69
N ASP A 111 3.45 8.89 6.88
CA ASP A 111 2.78 8.63 5.62
C ASP A 111 3.32 9.52 4.49
N HIS A 112 3.33 8.97 3.29
CA HIS A 112 3.75 9.68 2.09
C HIS A 112 2.60 9.89 1.08
N HIS A 113 1.44 9.30 1.35
CA HIS A 113 0.26 9.46 0.51
C HIS A 113 -0.36 10.85 0.68
N ASN A 114 -0.75 11.47 -0.40
CA ASN A 114 -1.35 12.81 -0.40
C ASN A 114 -2.89 12.75 -0.27
N VAL A 115 -3.39 11.91 0.62
CA VAL A 115 -4.84 11.71 0.81
C VAL A 115 -5.39 12.44 2.03
N ARG A 116 -4.50 12.88 2.94
CA ARG A 116 -4.87 13.58 4.16
C ARG A 116 -4.22 14.96 4.22
N THR A 117 -4.88 15.91 4.84
CA THR A 117 -4.34 17.25 4.97
C THR A 117 -4.18 17.63 6.43
N ARG A 118 -3.06 18.31 6.74
CA ARG A 118 -2.84 18.82 8.08
C ARG A 118 -3.93 19.81 8.52
N ALA A 119 -4.41 20.65 7.61
CA ALA A 119 -5.44 21.64 7.90
C ALA A 119 -6.75 21.00 8.36
N ARG A 120 -7.23 19.93 7.66
CA ARG A 120 -8.45 19.20 8.07
C ARG A 120 -8.25 18.49 9.43
N TYR A 121 -7.08 17.87 9.61
CA TYR A 121 -6.76 17.25 10.91
C TYR A 121 -6.77 18.28 12.05
N GLU A 122 -6.18 19.46 11.88
CA GLU A 122 -6.20 20.53 12.88
C GLU A 122 -7.62 21.06 13.15
N GLU A 123 -8.49 21.06 12.15
CA GLU A 123 -9.91 21.38 12.31
C GLU A 123 -10.63 20.32 13.15
N GLU A 124 -10.40 19.05 12.92
CA GLU A 124 -10.95 17.96 13.72
C GLU A 124 -10.43 18.01 15.18
N CYS A 125 -9.15 18.31 15.39
CA CYS A 125 -8.60 18.52 16.73
C CYS A 125 -9.30 19.67 17.48
N LYS A 126 -9.60 20.78 16.80
CA LYS A 126 -10.37 21.89 17.39
C LYS A 126 -11.78 21.49 17.82
N LYS A 127 -12.47 20.64 17.04
CA LYS A 127 -13.79 20.12 17.38
C LYS A 127 -13.77 19.28 18.66
N LEU A 128 -12.65 18.60 18.94
CA LEU A 128 -12.44 17.76 20.11
C LEU A 128 -11.78 18.49 21.29
N ASP A 129 -11.48 19.78 21.15
CA ASP A 129 -10.71 20.59 22.12
C ASP A 129 -9.35 19.96 22.49
N VAL A 130 -8.62 19.51 21.48
CA VAL A 130 -7.31 18.86 21.60
C VAL A 130 -6.25 19.64 20.84
N ALA A 131 -5.09 19.81 21.44
CA ALA A 131 -3.94 20.37 20.71
C ALA A 131 -3.48 19.38 19.64
N PRO A 132 -3.24 19.85 18.39
CA PRO A 132 -2.71 18.98 17.35
C PRO A 132 -1.39 18.32 17.77
N GLY A 133 -1.27 16.99 17.57
CA GLY A 133 -0.04 16.27 17.88
C GLY A 133 1.13 16.70 16.97
N PRO A 134 2.36 16.76 17.50
CA PRO A 134 3.52 17.19 16.73
C PRO A 134 4.01 16.17 15.69
N GLU A 135 3.58 14.91 15.79
CA GLU A 135 4.23 13.78 15.13
C GLU A 135 3.46 13.23 13.92
N LEU A 136 2.79 14.11 13.19
CA LEU A 136 2.25 13.76 11.86
C LEU A 136 3.26 14.16 10.79
N ILE A 137 3.91 13.19 10.17
CA ILE A 137 4.87 13.40 9.10
C ILE A 137 4.25 12.93 7.80
N PHE A 138 3.82 13.90 6.98
CA PHE A 138 3.38 13.66 5.60
C PHE A 138 4.48 14.15 4.67
N ASN A 139 5.16 13.23 3.99
CA ASN A 139 6.25 13.59 3.09
C ASN A 139 6.24 12.72 1.84
N ALA A 140 5.74 13.26 0.75
CA ALA A 140 5.63 12.59 -0.54
C ALA A 140 6.99 12.27 -1.22
N SER A 141 8.12 12.79 -0.71
CA SER A 141 9.45 12.52 -1.27
C SER A 141 10.12 11.25 -0.73
N GLY A 142 9.49 10.55 0.22
CA GLY A 142 10.00 9.30 0.76
C GLY A 142 8.87 8.35 1.11
N SER A 143 9.10 7.05 1.00
CA SER A 143 8.14 6.01 1.37
C SER A 143 7.96 5.86 2.88
N GLY A 144 6.93 5.12 3.30
CA GLY A 144 6.69 4.81 4.71
C GLY A 144 7.89 4.12 5.39
N ALA A 145 8.59 3.22 4.69
CA ALA A 145 9.81 2.57 5.19
C ALA A 145 10.95 3.58 5.42
N LEU A 146 11.16 4.51 4.49
CA LEU A 146 12.18 5.55 4.64
C LEU A 146 11.82 6.51 5.79
N LEU A 147 10.57 6.92 5.90
CA LEU A 147 10.08 7.76 6.98
C LEU A 147 10.24 7.06 8.35
N ALA A 148 9.90 5.77 8.43
CA ALA A 148 10.10 4.98 9.64
C ALA A 148 11.58 4.88 10.04
N TYR A 149 12.48 4.73 9.07
CA TYR A 149 13.94 4.76 9.32
C TYR A 149 14.39 6.13 9.82
N MET A 150 14.05 7.19 9.12
CA MET A 150 14.48 8.57 9.47
C MET A 150 13.97 9.00 10.85
N LYS A 151 12.71 8.70 11.17
CA LYS A 151 12.10 8.99 12.48
C LYS A 151 12.82 8.31 13.63
N ASN A 152 13.34 7.12 13.41
CA ASN A 152 13.98 6.32 14.43
C ASN A 152 15.52 6.31 14.35
N LEU A 153 16.12 7.23 13.59
CA LEU A 153 17.56 7.26 13.33
C LEU A 153 18.40 7.27 14.62
N SER A 154 18.00 8.04 15.64
CA SER A 154 18.69 8.10 16.93
C SER A 154 18.68 6.76 17.68
N ARG A 155 17.62 5.97 17.53
CA ARG A 155 17.52 4.63 18.15
C ARG A 155 18.46 3.64 17.46
N PHE A 156 18.67 3.77 16.15
CA PHE A 156 19.55 2.88 15.38
C PHE A 156 21.04 3.15 15.55
N ASN A 157 21.44 4.21 16.22
CA ASN A 157 22.85 4.50 16.51
C ASN A 157 23.47 3.60 17.60
N GLY A 158 22.68 2.75 18.27
CA GLY A 158 23.17 1.85 19.30
C GLY A 158 23.93 0.63 18.74
N PRO A 159 24.91 0.07 19.51
CA PRO A 159 25.73 -1.06 19.07
C PRO A 159 24.95 -2.30 18.62
N ALA A 160 23.74 -2.50 19.18
CA ALA A 160 22.87 -3.62 18.84
C ALA A 160 22.39 -3.61 17.38
N TYR A 161 22.46 -2.47 16.70
CA TYR A 161 22.01 -2.29 15.32
C TYR A 161 23.14 -2.32 14.29
N HIS A 162 24.41 -2.14 14.72
CA HIS A 162 25.56 -2.00 13.80
C HIS A 162 25.66 -3.12 12.79
N ARG A 163 25.35 -4.37 13.18
CA ARG A 163 25.45 -5.55 12.31
C ARG A 163 24.52 -5.55 11.10
N PHE A 164 23.39 -4.82 11.15
CA PHE A 164 22.41 -4.78 10.07
C PHE A 164 22.01 -3.35 9.63
N LEU A 165 22.61 -2.31 10.21
CA LEU A 165 22.31 -0.92 9.90
C LEU A 165 22.50 -0.62 8.41
N GLY A 166 23.55 -1.14 7.80
CA GLY A 166 23.79 -0.97 6.36
C GLY A 166 22.70 -1.59 5.49
N ASN A 167 22.20 -2.76 5.87
CA ASN A 167 21.09 -3.42 5.19
C ASN A 167 19.79 -2.59 5.33
N LEU A 168 19.52 -2.13 6.55
CA LEU A 168 18.34 -1.35 6.88
C LEU A 168 18.25 -0.07 6.05
N ILE A 169 19.35 0.70 5.98
CA ILE A 169 19.45 1.92 5.16
C ILE A 169 19.21 1.58 3.69
N ARG A 170 19.93 0.60 3.17
CA ARG A 170 19.86 0.18 1.77
C ARG A 170 18.43 -0.27 1.37
N ILE A 171 17.78 -1.04 2.23
CA ILE A 171 16.41 -1.53 2.01
C ILE A 171 15.42 -0.35 2.05
N ALA A 172 15.49 0.50 3.06
CA ALA A 172 14.60 1.66 3.16
C ALA A 172 14.70 2.57 1.92
N GLN A 173 15.91 2.77 1.40
CA GLN A 173 16.15 3.55 0.16
C GLN A 173 15.60 2.83 -1.07
N MET A 174 15.83 1.51 -1.23
CA MET A 174 15.31 0.77 -2.39
C MET A 174 13.79 0.70 -2.38
N VAL A 175 13.16 0.47 -1.22
CA VAL A 175 11.70 0.48 -1.10
C VAL A 175 11.17 1.86 -1.47
N SER A 176 11.79 2.93 -0.96
CA SER A 176 11.39 4.31 -1.27
C SER A 176 11.53 4.64 -2.75
N ASP A 177 12.66 4.31 -3.37
CA ASP A 177 12.90 4.58 -4.79
C ASP A 177 11.84 3.93 -5.70
N ARG A 178 11.46 2.69 -5.39
CA ARG A 178 10.42 1.98 -6.13
C ARG A 178 9.03 2.53 -5.83
N ASP A 179 8.71 2.77 -4.59
CA ASP A 179 7.36 3.14 -4.16
C ASP A 179 6.98 4.56 -4.62
N THR A 180 7.92 5.49 -4.53
CA THR A 180 7.75 6.88 -5.01
C THR A 180 8.08 7.05 -6.50
N TRP A 181 8.35 5.96 -7.23
CA TRP A 181 8.65 5.97 -8.67
C TRP A 181 9.80 6.90 -9.09
N GLN A 182 10.78 7.12 -8.22
CA GLN A 182 11.94 7.96 -8.55
C GLN A 182 12.83 7.32 -9.62
N ARG A 183 12.83 5.98 -9.72
CA ARG A 183 13.55 5.19 -10.74
C ARG A 183 15.04 5.47 -10.81
N SER A 184 15.61 5.95 -9.75
CA SER A 184 17.04 6.24 -9.68
C SER A 184 17.89 4.96 -9.65
N ASN A 185 17.26 3.80 -9.31
CA ASN A 185 17.97 2.55 -9.08
C ASN A 185 17.17 1.33 -9.60
N THR A 186 17.62 0.74 -10.71
CA THR A 186 17.04 -0.51 -11.26
C THR A 186 17.03 -1.67 -10.26
N ARG A 187 17.96 -1.69 -9.29
CA ARG A 187 18.03 -2.70 -8.24
C ARG A 187 16.83 -2.63 -7.29
N ALA A 188 16.23 -1.45 -7.14
CA ALA A 188 15.02 -1.26 -6.34
C ALA A 188 13.85 -2.05 -6.91
N PHE A 189 13.66 -2.02 -8.23
CA PHE A 189 12.61 -2.77 -8.91
C PHE A 189 12.83 -4.28 -8.80
N GLU A 190 14.05 -4.76 -8.99
CA GLU A 190 14.39 -6.18 -8.81
C GLU A 190 14.07 -6.63 -7.37
N PHE A 191 14.46 -5.84 -6.38
CA PHE A 191 14.19 -6.15 -4.98
C PHE A 191 12.69 -6.21 -4.68
N TYR A 192 11.94 -5.22 -5.13
CA TYR A 192 10.50 -5.13 -4.90
C TYR A 192 9.77 -6.33 -5.55
N GLU A 193 10.06 -6.63 -6.81
CA GLU A 193 9.50 -7.78 -7.51
C GLU A 193 9.85 -9.13 -6.85
N GLY A 194 11.06 -9.24 -6.31
CA GLY A 194 11.47 -10.42 -5.55
C GLY A 194 10.72 -10.58 -4.24
N TYR A 195 10.31 -9.47 -3.63
CA TYR A 195 9.50 -9.48 -2.41
C TYR A 195 8.00 -9.62 -2.69
N ALA A 196 7.54 -9.41 -3.91
CA ALA A 196 6.11 -9.31 -4.25
C ALA A 196 5.25 -10.49 -3.78
N GLN A 197 5.76 -11.71 -3.77
CA GLN A 197 5.02 -12.88 -3.27
C GLN A 197 4.74 -12.80 -1.77
N GLU A 198 5.67 -12.23 -1.02
CA GLU A 198 5.56 -12.14 0.43
C GLU A 198 4.50 -11.11 0.87
N MET A 199 4.19 -10.12 0.03
CA MET A 199 3.22 -9.06 0.36
C MET A 199 1.81 -9.59 0.65
N PHE A 200 1.47 -10.74 0.13
CA PHE A 200 0.15 -11.35 0.26
C PHE A 200 0.09 -12.51 1.26
N ALA A 201 1.17 -12.75 2.00
CA ALA A 201 1.23 -13.86 2.96
C ALA A 201 0.21 -13.74 4.10
N ASP A 202 -0.22 -12.52 4.42
CA ASP A 202 -1.20 -12.21 5.45
C ASP A 202 -2.51 -11.63 4.89
N LYS A 203 -2.87 -11.96 3.63
CA LYS A 203 -4.01 -11.35 2.91
C LYS A 203 -5.35 -11.38 3.66
N ASP A 204 -5.55 -12.38 4.50
CA ASP A 204 -6.77 -12.58 5.26
C ASP A 204 -6.74 -11.94 6.66
N GLN A 205 -5.66 -11.21 7.00
CA GLN A 205 -5.45 -10.59 8.32
C GLN A 205 -5.69 -9.07 8.32
N SER A 206 -6.25 -8.51 7.25
CA SER A 206 -6.61 -7.09 7.23
C SER A 206 -7.66 -6.78 8.30
N GLY A 207 -7.39 -5.78 9.14
CA GLY A 207 -8.24 -5.39 10.27
C GLY A 207 -8.09 -6.29 11.52
N VAL A 208 -7.32 -7.36 11.47
CA VAL A 208 -7.09 -8.27 12.59
C VAL A 208 -5.89 -7.80 13.42
N LEU A 209 -6.09 -7.69 14.74
CA LEU A 209 -5.00 -7.36 15.68
C LEU A 209 -4.13 -8.60 15.92
N CYS A 210 -2.84 -8.48 15.59
CA CYS A 210 -1.85 -9.53 15.79
C CYS A 210 -0.94 -9.19 16.97
N THR A 211 -0.87 -10.07 17.96
CA THR A 211 0.05 -9.96 19.12
C THR A 211 1.44 -10.46 18.80
N GLU A 212 1.59 -11.19 17.70
CA GLU A 212 2.86 -11.66 17.15
C GLU A 212 3.15 -10.96 15.81
N TYR A 213 4.38 -11.12 15.31
CA TYR A 213 4.75 -10.59 14.01
C TYR A 213 3.94 -11.25 12.88
N PRO A 214 3.17 -10.48 12.09
CA PRO A 214 2.60 -10.99 10.84
C PRO A 214 3.70 -11.53 9.92
N LYS A 215 3.36 -12.54 9.09
CA LYS A 215 4.36 -13.20 8.22
C LYS A 215 5.09 -12.22 7.30
N THR A 216 4.36 -11.26 6.74
CA THR A 216 4.93 -10.19 5.89
C THR A 216 5.94 -9.34 6.64
N VAL A 217 5.59 -8.87 7.83
CA VAL A 217 6.46 -8.05 8.69
C VAL A 217 7.66 -8.88 9.19
N LEU A 218 7.42 -10.13 9.59
CA LEU A 218 8.48 -11.05 10.02
C LEU A 218 9.48 -11.30 8.89
N ARG A 219 9.00 -11.48 7.67
CA ARG A 219 9.85 -11.66 6.49
C ARG A 219 10.66 -10.41 6.18
N ALA A 220 10.02 -9.25 6.15
CA ALA A 220 10.72 -7.97 5.96
C ALA A 220 11.82 -7.77 7.03
N ARG A 221 11.50 -8.03 8.30
CA ARG A 221 12.47 -7.98 9.40
C ARG A 221 13.63 -8.97 9.20
N SER A 222 13.34 -10.20 8.78
CA SER A 222 14.37 -11.21 8.50
C SER A 222 15.34 -10.72 7.41
N ILE A 223 14.84 -10.18 6.31
CA ILE A 223 15.66 -9.65 5.20
C ILE A 223 16.55 -8.50 5.68
N ILE A 224 16.03 -7.59 6.50
CA ILE A 224 16.83 -6.51 7.10
C ILE A 224 17.98 -7.09 7.94
N MET A 225 17.70 -8.08 8.79
CA MET A 225 18.67 -8.64 9.72
C MET A 225 19.72 -9.52 9.04
N THR A 226 19.35 -10.28 8.03
CA THR A 226 20.26 -11.22 7.33
C THR A 226 21.03 -10.58 6.19
N GLY A 227 20.48 -9.52 5.57
CA GLY A 227 21.07 -8.90 4.38
C GLY A 227 20.83 -9.69 3.09
N ASP A 228 19.79 -10.51 3.02
CA ASP A 228 19.45 -11.41 1.90
C ASP A 228 19.01 -10.63 0.64
N ILE A 229 19.48 -9.40 0.49
CA ILE A 229 19.07 -8.44 -0.55
C ILE A 229 19.35 -9.00 -1.94
N GLU A 230 20.56 -9.54 -2.18
CA GLU A 230 20.96 -9.99 -3.52
C GLU A 230 20.14 -11.22 -3.96
N ARG A 231 19.83 -12.13 -3.05
CA ARG A 231 18.98 -13.28 -3.34
C ARG A 231 17.56 -12.85 -3.72
N ILE A 232 16.98 -11.91 -2.98
CA ILE A 232 15.64 -11.36 -3.30
C ILE A 232 15.66 -10.66 -4.66
N ARG A 233 16.70 -9.90 -4.96
CA ARG A 233 16.87 -9.25 -6.26
C ARG A 233 17.00 -10.25 -7.41
N GLU A 234 17.70 -11.34 -7.22
CA GLU A 234 17.84 -12.38 -8.25
C GLU A 234 16.49 -13.02 -8.59
N ILE A 235 15.67 -13.33 -7.57
CA ILE A 235 14.29 -13.78 -7.76
C ILE A 235 13.49 -12.75 -8.56
N GLY A 236 13.57 -11.47 -8.18
CA GLY A 236 12.85 -10.39 -8.86
C GLY A 236 13.29 -10.19 -10.31
N ARG A 237 14.59 -10.30 -10.58
CA ARG A 237 15.13 -10.24 -11.95
C ARG A 237 14.54 -11.35 -12.83
N GLY A 238 14.48 -12.59 -12.32
CA GLY A 238 13.84 -13.69 -13.03
C GLY A 238 12.38 -13.40 -13.36
N ARG A 239 11.62 -12.88 -12.39
CA ARG A 239 10.20 -12.51 -12.56
C ARG A 239 10.00 -11.37 -13.57
N ILE A 240 10.85 -10.35 -13.53
CA ILE A 240 10.80 -9.25 -14.50
C ILE A 240 10.99 -9.80 -15.91
N VAL A 241 11.98 -10.69 -16.12
CA VAL A 241 12.23 -11.30 -17.41
C VAL A 241 11.03 -12.12 -17.90
N GLU A 242 10.44 -12.95 -17.04
CA GLU A 242 9.27 -13.75 -17.38
C GLU A 242 8.04 -12.88 -17.69
N ARG A 243 7.78 -11.86 -16.88
CA ARG A 243 6.71 -10.90 -17.10
C ARG A 243 6.88 -10.21 -18.46
N ASN A 244 8.06 -9.70 -18.74
CA ASN A 244 8.34 -8.99 -19.97
C ASN A 244 8.17 -9.88 -21.20
N LYS A 245 8.61 -11.15 -21.15
CA LYS A 245 8.35 -12.13 -22.21
C LYS A 245 6.87 -12.38 -22.43
N LYS A 246 6.06 -12.48 -21.35
CA LYS A 246 4.61 -12.62 -21.45
C LYS A 246 3.99 -11.39 -22.14
N ILE A 247 4.42 -10.18 -21.78
CA ILE A 247 3.93 -8.94 -22.38
C ILE A 247 4.29 -8.89 -23.88
N ASP A 248 5.53 -9.18 -24.25
CA ASP A 248 5.97 -9.25 -25.65
C ASP A 248 5.10 -10.23 -26.44
N HIS A 249 4.85 -11.42 -25.87
CA HIS A 249 4.00 -12.42 -26.50
C HIS A 249 2.56 -11.94 -26.67
N MET A 250 1.99 -11.29 -25.64
CA MET A 250 0.64 -10.73 -25.71
C MET A 250 0.52 -9.63 -26.76
N ILE A 251 1.52 -8.75 -26.86
CA ILE A 251 1.56 -7.69 -27.87
C ILE A 251 1.66 -8.31 -29.27
N ALA A 252 2.54 -9.29 -29.46
CA ALA A 252 2.73 -9.95 -30.75
C ALA A 252 1.50 -10.76 -31.20
N ALA A 253 0.82 -11.45 -30.25
CA ALA A 253 -0.35 -12.26 -30.55
C ALA A 253 -1.62 -11.45 -30.84
N ASN A 254 -1.72 -10.29 -30.24
CA ASN A 254 -3.01 -9.58 -30.22
C ASN A 254 -3.01 -8.39 -31.14
N SER A 255 -2.24 -8.11 -32.11
CA SER A 255 -2.37 -6.99 -33.09
C SER A 255 -3.17 -5.75 -32.60
N LEU A 256 -3.21 -5.54 -31.27
CA LEU A 256 -4.14 -4.64 -30.58
C LEU A 256 -3.63 -3.19 -30.59
N PHE A 257 -3.15 -2.79 -31.77
CA PHE A 257 -2.78 -1.41 -32.03
C PHE A 257 -4.04 -0.66 -32.43
N ALA A 258 -4.60 0.08 -31.49
CA ALA A 258 -5.65 1.01 -31.84
C ALA A 258 -5.03 2.41 -32.02
N ASN A 259 -4.98 2.90 -33.24
CA ASN A 259 -4.61 4.29 -33.51
C ASN A 259 -5.69 5.25 -33.02
N SER A 260 -6.96 4.84 -33.13
CA SER A 260 -8.09 5.49 -32.51
C SER A 260 -9.23 4.50 -32.36
N ARG A 261 -9.90 4.45 -31.20
CA ARG A 261 -11.10 3.64 -30.98
C ARG A 261 -12.07 4.33 -30.03
N GLY A 262 -13.30 4.43 -30.46
CA GLY A 262 -14.31 5.12 -29.71
C GLY A 262 -13.92 6.57 -29.45
N GLN A 263 -13.82 6.94 -28.16
CA GLN A 263 -13.44 8.30 -27.74
C GLN A 263 -11.92 8.49 -27.60
N ILE A 264 -11.11 7.42 -27.73
CA ILE A 264 -9.65 7.48 -27.61
C ILE A 264 -9.04 7.63 -29.01
N ASP A 265 -8.52 8.81 -29.31
CA ASP A 265 -7.99 9.18 -30.62
C ASP A 265 -6.45 9.29 -30.62
N PHE A 266 -5.77 8.26 -30.11
CA PHE A 266 -4.31 8.18 -30.13
C PHE A 266 -3.79 6.75 -29.92
N ASN A 267 -2.49 6.53 -30.16
CA ASN A 267 -1.87 5.22 -30.05
C ASN A 267 -1.95 4.67 -28.62
N HIS A 268 -2.67 3.58 -28.47
CA HIS A 268 -2.76 2.86 -27.20
C HIS A 268 -2.72 1.34 -27.44
N VAL A 269 -2.39 0.61 -26.39
CA VAL A 269 -2.41 -0.85 -26.39
C VAL A 269 -3.34 -1.34 -25.28
N VAL A 270 -4.09 -2.40 -25.57
CA VAL A 270 -4.92 -3.09 -24.59
C VAL A 270 -4.23 -4.40 -24.23
N LEU A 271 -3.86 -4.53 -22.97
CA LEU A 271 -3.28 -5.75 -22.41
C LEU A 271 -4.32 -6.42 -21.51
N PRO A 272 -4.98 -7.50 -21.95
CA PRO A 272 -5.91 -8.26 -21.12
C PRO A 272 -5.10 -9.01 -20.05
N ALA A 273 -4.72 -8.30 -19.04
CA ALA A 273 -3.80 -8.77 -18.04
C ALA A 273 -4.53 -8.89 -16.71
N GLY A 274 -4.47 -10.06 -16.09
CA GLY A 274 -4.89 -10.25 -14.72
C GLY A 274 -4.08 -9.36 -13.75
N ARG A 275 -4.35 -9.45 -12.46
CA ARG A 275 -3.70 -8.64 -11.40
C ARG A 275 -2.16 -8.67 -11.41
N ALA A 276 -1.56 -9.66 -12.09
CA ALA A 276 -0.11 -9.86 -12.16
C ALA A 276 0.63 -8.86 -13.05
N ILE A 277 -0.09 -8.08 -13.87
CA ILE A 277 0.51 -7.13 -14.81
C ILE A 277 0.06 -5.73 -14.40
N GLY A 278 0.90 -5.04 -13.67
CA GLY A 278 0.62 -3.73 -13.09
C GLY A 278 1.34 -2.57 -13.79
N SER A 279 1.65 -1.56 -13.01
CA SER A 279 2.32 -0.34 -13.49
C SER A 279 3.67 -0.60 -14.16
N GLU A 280 4.38 -1.65 -13.72
CA GLU A 280 5.67 -2.07 -14.29
C GLU A 280 5.54 -2.61 -15.71
N ALA A 281 4.43 -3.28 -16.01
CA ALA A 281 4.13 -3.74 -17.36
C ALA A 281 3.90 -2.57 -18.31
N ALA A 282 3.13 -1.59 -17.87
CA ALA A 282 2.93 -0.39 -18.66
C ALA A 282 4.25 0.34 -18.95
N GLN A 283 5.16 0.39 -17.96
CA GLN A 283 6.47 0.98 -18.16
C GLN A 283 7.32 0.21 -19.18
N PHE A 284 7.32 -1.13 -19.10
CA PHE A 284 8.00 -1.95 -20.10
C PHE A 284 7.47 -1.65 -21.51
N VAL A 285 6.15 -1.48 -21.66
CA VAL A 285 5.55 -1.10 -22.94
C VAL A 285 6.05 0.27 -23.41
N PHE A 286 6.06 1.26 -22.53
CA PHE A 286 6.52 2.62 -22.89
C PHE A 286 8.01 2.67 -23.26
N ASP A 287 8.82 1.83 -22.65
CA ASP A 287 10.27 1.77 -22.91
C ASP A 287 10.61 1.05 -24.22
N ASN A 288 9.73 0.16 -24.71
CA ASN A 288 10.03 -0.72 -25.85
C ASN A 288 9.09 -0.53 -27.06
N TYR A 289 7.97 0.15 -26.90
CA TYR A 289 6.95 0.32 -27.93
C TYR A 289 6.45 1.77 -28.01
N PRO A 290 5.98 2.23 -29.18
CA PRO A 290 5.58 3.62 -29.39
C PRO A 290 4.14 3.92 -28.90
N PHE A 291 3.75 3.42 -27.73
CA PHE A 291 2.43 3.67 -27.16
C PHE A 291 2.45 4.81 -26.15
N GLN A 292 1.36 5.57 -26.09
CA GLN A 292 1.17 6.65 -25.13
C GLN A 292 0.28 6.25 -23.95
N LEU A 293 -0.52 5.19 -24.14
CA LEU A 293 -1.44 4.69 -23.13
C LEU A 293 -1.44 3.15 -23.15
N VAL A 294 -1.48 2.56 -21.98
CA VAL A 294 -1.71 1.13 -21.77
C VAL A 294 -3.01 0.96 -21.02
N ILE A 295 -3.94 0.22 -21.61
CA ILE A 295 -5.25 -0.13 -21.04
C ILE A 295 -5.20 -1.57 -20.56
N MET A 296 -5.54 -1.82 -19.30
CA MET A 296 -5.47 -3.13 -18.65
C MET A 296 -6.85 -3.51 -18.11
N PRO A 297 -7.70 -4.14 -18.93
CA PRO A 297 -9.01 -4.59 -18.52
C PRO A 297 -8.94 -5.87 -17.68
N ARG A 298 -9.85 -6.00 -16.73
CA ARG A 298 -10.06 -7.22 -15.96
C ARG A 298 -11.54 -7.44 -15.67
N ILE A 299 -11.95 -8.69 -15.53
CA ILE A 299 -13.26 -9.09 -15.00
C ILE A 299 -13.06 -9.61 -13.58
N SER A 300 -14.00 -9.35 -12.69
CA SER A 300 -14.04 -9.94 -11.36
C SER A 300 -15.08 -11.04 -11.31
N ASP A 301 -14.78 -12.16 -10.65
CA ASP A 301 -15.75 -13.25 -10.44
C ASP A 301 -17.03 -12.79 -9.73
N LYS A 302 -16.92 -11.73 -8.90
CA LYS A 302 -18.06 -11.12 -8.21
C LYS A 302 -18.94 -10.26 -9.11
N HIS A 303 -18.39 -9.78 -10.22
CA HIS A 303 -19.04 -8.86 -11.16
C HIS A 303 -18.69 -9.27 -12.60
N PRO A 304 -19.23 -10.40 -13.12
CA PRO A 304 -18.83 -10.97 -14.42
C PRO A 304 -19.25 -10.11 -15.61
N ASP A 305 -20.25 -9.25 -15.43
CA ASP A 305 -20.77 -8.33 -16.47
C ASP A 305 -20.11 -6.95 -16.42
N THR A 306 -19.15 -6.74 -15.51
CA THR A 306 -18.45 -5.48 -15.36
C THR A 306 -16.97 -5.66 -15.66
N VAL A 307 -16.44 -4.82 -16.55
CA VAL A 307 -15.01 -4.71 -16.81
C VAL A 307 -14.44 -3.56 -15.99
N PHE A 308 -13.48 -3.90 -15.13
CA PHE A 308 -12.67 -2.94 -14.41
C PHE A 308 -11.43 -2.62 -15.24
N VAL A 309 -11.27 -1.37 -15.60
CA VAL A 309 -10.16 -0.94 -16.45
C VAL A 309 -9.17 -0.12 -15.63
N SER A 310 -7.93 -0.56 -15.61
CA SER A 310 -6.82 0.28 -15.17
C SER A 310 -6.08 0.81 -16.39
N CYS A 311 -5.65 2.05 -16.36
CA CYS A 311 -4.84 2.61 -17.44
C CYS A 311 -3.60 3.33 -16.90
N ARG A 312 -2.58 3.36 -17.73
CA ARG A 312 -1.33 4.08 -17.48
C ARG A 312 -0.95 4.88 -18.70
N SER A 313 -0.41 6.08 -18.50
CA SER A 313 0.16 6.91 -19.56
C SER A 313 1.61 7.25 -19.27
N ILE A 314 2.36 7.54 -20.31
CA ILE A 314 3.69 8.11 -20.17
C ILE A 314 3.57 9.53 -19.61
N ASN A 315 4.61 10.02 -18.91
CA ASN A 315 4.64 11.38 -18.34
C ASN A 315 4.02 12.41 -19.29
N GLN A 316 2.85 12.91 -18.89
CA GLN A 316 2.08 13.89 -19.63
C GLN A 316 1.91 15.14 -18.78
N GLU A 317 1.77 16.27 -19.42
CA GLU A 317 1.38 17.50 -18.75
C GLU A 317 -0.05 17.39 -18.20
N GLU A 318 -0.36 18.13 -17.16
CA GLU A 318 -1.62 18.04 -16.41
C GLU A 318 -2.89 18.16 -17.30
N TYR A 319 -2.78 18.87 -18.40
CA TYR A 319 -3.88 19.09 -19.35
C TYR A 319 -3.78 18.24 -20.63
N SER A 320 -2.92 17.25 -20.67
CA SER A 320 -2.80 16.39 -21.82
C SER A 320 -4.04 15.50 -22.02
N THR A 321 -4.62 15.54 -23.20
CA THR A 321 -5.75 14.69 -23.60
C THR A 321 -5.39 13.21 -23.64
N THR A 322 -4.09 12.87 -23.66
CA THR A 322 -3.57 11.50 -23.67
C THR A 322 -3.22 11.00 -22.28
N SER A 323 -3.47 11.76 -21.22
CA SER A 323 -3.21 11.32 -19.86
C SER A 323 -4.20 10.23 -19.42
N ALA A 324 -3.74 9.31 -18.59
CA ALA A 324 -4.58 8.26 -18.03
C ALA A 324 -5.81 8.82 -17.31
N LYS A 325 -5.64 9.92 -16.55
CA LYS A 325 -6.74 10.61 -15.87
C LYS A 325 -7.78 11.14 -16.85
N HIS A 326 -7.36 11.83 -17.91
CA HIS A 326 -8.28 12.36 -18.90
C HIS A 326 -9.10 11.25 -19.55
N VAL A 327 -8.44 10.18 -19.98
CA VAL A 327 -9.11 9.03 -20.58
C VAL A 327 -10.09 8.38 -19.61
N ALA A 328 -9.70 8.16 -18.36
CA ALA A 328 -10.61 7.59 -17.37
C ALA A 328 -11.84 8.46 -17.15
N MET A 329 -11.68 9.79 -17.10
CA MET A 329 -12.82 10.73 -16.96
C MET A 329 -13.81 10.67 -18.14
N MET A 330 -13.35 10.38 -19.37
CA MET A 330 -14.24 10.20 -20.53
C MET A 330 -15.20 9.02 -20.35
N PHE A 331 -14.82 8.03 -19.55
CA PHE A 331 -15.63 6.85 -19.22
C PHE A 331 -16.22 6.89 -17.80
N GLY A 332 -16.30 8.09 -17.20
CA GLY A 332 -16.86 8.24 -15.85
C GLY A 332 -15.99 7.76 -14.70
N GLY A 333 -14.71 7.48 -14.97
CA GLY A 333 -13.73 7.08 -13.97
C GLY A 333 -12.93 8.25 -13.39
N ASN A 334 -11.85 7.92 -12.65
CA ASN A 334 -10.97 8.91 -12.03
C ASN A 334 -9.58 8.30 -11.74
N GLY A 335 -8.67 9.11 -11.22
CA GLY A 335 -7.33 8.69 -10.81
C GLY A 335 -6.30 9.82 -10.86
N HIS A 336 -5.04 9.43 -10.88
CA HIS A 336 -3.91 10.34 -11.04
C HIS A 336 -3.59 10.56 -12.52
N LEU A 337 -2.80 11.59 -12.81
CA LEU A 337 -2.44 11.99 -14.17
C LEU A 337 -1.99 10.80 -15.04
N ASN A 338 -1.07 10.00 -14.54
CA ASN A 338 -0.46 8.87 -15.26
C ASN A 338 -1.01 7.49 -14.86
N ALA A 339 -1.95 7.42 -13.91
CA ALA A 339 -2.50 6.18 -13.39
C ALA A 339 -3.94 6.37 -12.97
N ALA A 340 -4.88 5.86 -13.74
CA ALA A 340 -6.30 6.03 -13.50
C ALA A 340 -7.07 4.75 -13.85
N GLY A 341 -8.39 4.77 -13.64
CA GLY A 341 -9.23 3.64 -13.98
C GLY A 341 -10.71 4.02 -14.02
N TRP A 342 -11.47 3.12 -14.64
CA TRP A 342 -12.92 3.21 -14.72
C TRP A 342 -13.52 1.81 -14.69
N GLN A 343 -14.82 1.75 -14.62
CA GLN A 343 -15.59 0.52 -14.85
C GLN A 343 -16.62 0.77 -15.94
N MET A 344 -16.92 -0.27 -16.71
CA MET A 344 -17.93 -0.21 -17.75
C MET A 344 -18.58 -1.58 -17.94
N ASP A 345 -19.71 -1.60 -18.65
CA ASP A 345 -20.38 -2.84 -19.03
C ASP A 345 -19.47 -3.70 -19.93
N ARG A 346 -19.52 -5.01 -19.74
CA ARG A 346 -18.72 -5.95 -20.50
C ARG A 346 -19.05 -5.90 -22.00
N THR A 347 -20.32 -5.81 -22.34
CA THR A 347 -20.79 -5.76 -23.74
C THR A 347 -20.30 -4.48 -24.43
N GLU A 348 -20.31 -3.36 -23.70
CA GLU A 348 -19.75 -2.11 -24.18
C GLU A 348 -18.25 -2.21 -24.43
N PHE A 349 -17.48 -2.79 -23.47
CA PHE A 349 -16.05 -2.99 -23.64
C PHE A 349 -15.74 -3.90 -24.83
N GLU A 350 -16.42 -5.04 -24.96
CA GLU A 350 -16.23 -5.99 -26.07
C GLU A 350 -16.63 -5.38 -27.42
N SER A 351 -17.57 -4.44 -27.45
CA SER A 351 -17.90 -3.67 -28.64
C SER A 351 -16.78 -2.71 -29.05
N LEU A 352 -16.12 -2.07 -28.08
CA LEU A 352 -14.97 -1.19 -28.33
C LEU A 352 -13.71 -1.97 -28.75
N TYR A 353 -13.52 -3.16 -28.18
CA TYR A 353 -12.34 -3.99 -28.36
C TYR A 353 -12.70 -5.45 -28.65
N PRO A 354 -13.32 -5.73 -29.80
CA PRO A 354 -13.82 -7.07 -30.14
C PRO A 354 -12.71 -8.13 -30.27
N GLU A 355 -11.47 -7.73 -30.46
CA GLU A 355 -10.32 -8.63 -30.55
C GLU A 355 -9.79 -9.05 -29.16
N VAL A 356 -10.16 -8.30 -28.13
CA VAL A 356 -9.70 -8.55 -26.75
C VAL A 356 -10.51 -9.67 -26.13
N LYS A 357 -9.90 -10.82 -25.98
CA LYS A 357 -10.49 -11.91 -25.19
C LYS A 357 -10.26 -11.62 -23.72
N LEU A 358 -11.29 -11.15 -23.04
CA LEU A 358 -11.28 -11.06 -21.58
C LEU A 358 -11.41 -12.49 -21.03
N GLY A 359 -10.30 -13.12 -20.70
CA GLY A 359 -10.28 -14.40 -19.98
C GLY A 359 -10.90 -14.22 -18.60
N GLN A 360 -11.67 -15.21 -18.14
CA GLN A 360 -11.74 -15.47 -16.71
C GLN A 360 -10.30 -15.58 -16.21
N GLU A 361 -9.97 -14.95 -15.08
CA GLU A 361 -8.65 -15.11 -14.48
C GLU A 361 -8.32 -16.59 -14.51
N GLU A 362 -7.38 -17.01 -15.35
CA GLU A 362 -6.78 -18.30 -15.16
C GLU A 362 -6.26 -18.26 -13.74
N GLN A 363 -6.89 -19.08 -12.90
CA GLN A 363 -6.38 -19.49 -11.60
C GLN A 363 -5.10 -20.30 -11.84
N GLU A 364 -4.21 -19.82 -12.69
CA GLU A 364 -2.84 -20.25 -12.63
C GLU A 364 -2.28 -19.68 -11.34
N ALA A 365 -2.59 -20.50 -10.33
CA ALA A 365 -1.66 -20.81 -9.29
C ALA A 365 -0.33 -20.07 -9.47
N VAL A 366 -0.14 -19.08 -8.62
CA VAL A 366 1.18 -18.84 -8.06
C VAL A 366 1.50 -20.08 -7.22
N CYS A 367 1.68 -21.21 -7.90
CA CYS A 367 2.31 -22.41 -7.42
C CYS A 367 3.59 -22.56 -8.24
N CYS A 368 4.69 -22.07 -7.65
CA CYS A 368 5.99 -22.71 -7.51
C CYS A 368 6.92 -21.74 -6.83
#